data_8304dd6eef4fb87dcdf5169812e1bfbc
#
_entry.id   8304dd6eef4fb87dcdf5169812e1bfbc
#
_cell.length_a   1.000
_cell.length_b   1.000
_cell.length_c   1.000
_cell.angle_alpha   90.00
_cell.angle_beta   90.00
_cell.angle_gamma   90.00
#
_symmetry.space_group_name_H-M   'P 1'
#
loop_
_entity.id
_entity.type
_entity.pdbx_description
1 polymer ?
#
loop_
_entity_poly.entity_id
_entity_poly.type
_entity_poly.pdbx_seq_one_letter_code
_entity_poly.pdbx_strand_id
1 'polypeptide(L)'
;MAYRPAVAYNSSVSDDPDLIRVEGTDRVFRRSRILVVLLIPIAMALVAVSSINVALPTISHTLDASDTDLQWVLSGYALTFGISLVPAGRAGDVLGRGWFFVLGLLVFSLASLACGLAPNAELLNVSRFVQGVGAGMYNPQTMGMIQQYWHGLERAKAFALFGLVVAFSVAVGPVLAGFIIQTFGEEIGWRATFVINFPFGLLGCFLALRWFPFGKERARRAARQAARAAHADGTATGAVVPALPRERVDLDPVGTVLLVLAVLCVMLPFMSGGGGAAWLLLAAGSVLVVAWVLWERRYKARGRAPMVDLALFSFASFSNGTAVAGTFFLGSTSIFVVVALYMQNGLGASALETGLIGLPNAIVSAFASMWAGRRTMTSGRTIIIGSLTLVIAGVGLSVAVAALIERYGISFWWLSLTLMLCGLGQGGLGAANQTLSLEDVPTTYGGTAGGVKSTAERIGTAVGNAMITGVFFGFVGVGAGTGAWTTGFAAAYGAIVVCLLVALVAAVHDRKVSGDGPAAPAPAR
;
A
#
# COMPACT_ATOMS: atom_id res chain seq x y z
N MET A 1 19.97 29.70 10.30
CA MET A 1 20.02 29.72 8.83
C MET A 1 18.61 29.60 8.32
N ALA A 2 18.07 30.66 7.72
CA ALA A 2 16.67 30.75 7.35
C ALA A 2 16.25 29.71 6.32
N TYR A 3 15.22 28.97 6.64
CA TYR A 3 14.50 28.03 5.75
C TYR A 3 13.92 28.84 4.57
N ARG A 4 14.51 28.73 3.40
CA ARG A 4 13.86 29.16 2.17
C ARG A 4 12.78 28.13 1.84
N PRO A 5 11.50 28.52 1.75
CA PRO A 5 10.45 27.61 1.35
C PRO A 5 10.78 27.07 -0.05
N ALA A 6 10.85 25.75 -0.15
CA ALA A 6 11.07 25.08 -1.41
C ALA A 6 9.89 25.39 -2.33
N VAL A 7 10.24 25.88 -3.54
CA VAL A 7 9.43 25.88 -4.74
C VAL A 7 8.11 26.65 -4.63
N ALA A 8 8.16 27.95 -4.87
CA ALA A 8 6.98 28.71 -5.25
C ALA A 8 6.40 28.08 -6.53
N TYR A 9 5.26 27.42 -6.40
CA TYR A 9 4.45 26.95 -7.50
C TYR A 9 3.92 28.17 -8.24
N ASN A 10 4.53 28.51 -9.35
CA ASN A 10 4.10 29.65 -10.17
C ASN A 10 2.82 29.26 -10.92
N SER A 11 1.68 29.60 -10.33
CA SER A 11 0.34 29.33 -10.85
C SER A 11 -0.06 30.20 -12.06
N SER A 12 0.84 30.98 -12.64
CA SER A 12 0.52 32.04 -13.61
C SER A 12 0.75 31.66 -15.07
N VAL A 13 0.43 30.44 -15.54
CA VAL A 13 0.69 30.14 -16.97
C VAL A 13 -0.27 29.15 -17.63
N SER A 14 -1.44 28.90 -17.21
CA SER A 14 -2.54 28.46 -18.10
C SER A 14 -3.84 28.35 -17.31
N ASP A 15 -4.95 28.75 -17.92
CA ASP A 15 -6.31 28.55 -17.39
C ASP A 15 -6.72 27.06 -17.35
N ASP A 16 -5.87 26.15 -17.83
CA ASP A 16 -6.10 24.70 -17.81
C ASP A 16 -5.50 24.09 -16.53
N PRO A 17 -6.32 23.63 -15.57
CA PRO A 17 -5.86 23.03 -14.31
C PRO A 17 -5.12 21.69 -14.49
N ASP A 18 -5.18 21.07 -15.67
CA ASP A 18 -4.44 19.82 -15.98
C ASP A 18 -2.97 20.08 -16.31
N LEU A 19 -2.60 21.32 -16.61
CA LEU A 19 -1.24 21.66 -17.01
C LEU A 19 -0.37 22.04 -15.81
N ILE A 20 0.86 21.51 -15.76
CA ILE A 20 1.88 21.88 -14.78
C ILE A 20 3.20 22.24 -15.44
N ARG A 21 3.87 23.24 -14.90
CA ARG A 21 5.28 23.50 -15.15
C ARG A 21 6.10 23.03 -13.96
N VAL A 22 7.22 22.40 -14.23
CA VAL A 22 8.13 21.87 -13.20
C VAL A 22 9.48 22.56 -13.37
N GLU A 23 10.02 23.09 -12.26
CA GLU A 23 11.32 23.73 -12.24
C GLU A 23 12.41 22.84 -12.86
N GLY A 24 13.30 23.47 -13.65
CA GLY A 24 14.37 22.77 -14.35
C GLY A 24 13.97 22.17 -15.71
N THR A 25 12.77 22.50 -16.22
CA THR A 25 12.31 22.11 -17.57
C THR A 25 11.32 23.14 -18.12
N ASP A 26 11.52 23.55 -19.38
CA ASP A 26 10.60 24.44 -20.10
C ASP A 26 9.35 23.69 -20.63
N ARG A 27 9.27 22.39 -20.39
CA ARG A 27 8.16 21.58 -20.87
C ARG A 27 6.96 21.68 -19.93
N VAL A 28 5.79 21.73 -20.54
CA VAL A 28 4.51 21.62 -19.86
C VAL A 28 4.08 20.16 -19.80
N PHE A 29 3.64 19.71 -18.65
CA PHE A 29 3.19 18.33 -18.40
C PHE A 29 1.72 18.32 -18.07
N ARG A 30 1.00 17.24 -18.44
CA ARG A 30 -0.40 17.02 -18.08
C ARG A 30 -0.50 16.12 -16.85
N ARG A 31 -1.18 16.61 -15.80
CA ARG A 31 -1.44 15.85 -14.57
C ARG A 31 -2.17 14.55 -14.84
N SER A 32 -3.20 14.57 -15.69
CA SER A 32 -3.96 13.39 -16.08
C SER A 32 -3.08 12.26 -16.61
N ARG A 33 -2.10 12.57 -17.49
CA ARG A 33 -1.15 11.58 -18.01
C ARG A 33 -0.23 11.02 -16.93
N ILE A 34 0.25 11.89 -16.03
CA ILE A 34 1.07 11.44 -14.90
C ILE A 34 0.26 10.49 -14.01
N LEU A 35 -1.00 10.82 -13.71
CA LEU A 35 -1.85 10.00 -12.87
C LEU A 35 -2.12 8.62 -13.48
N VAL A 36 -2.43 8.55 -14.77
CA VAL A 36 -2.61 7.26 -15.47
C VAL A 36 -1.37 6.38 -15.31
N VAL A 37 -0.17 6.92 -15.52
CA VAL A 37 1.08 6.16 -15.37
C VAL A 37 1.29 5.69 -13.92
N LEU A 38 0.95 6.52 -12.93
CA LEU A 38 1.08 6.15 -11.52
C LEU A 38 0.12 5.02 -11.11
N LEU A 39 -1.06 4.94 -11.75
CA LEU A 39 -2.09 3.96 -11.41
C LEU A 39 -1.89 2.59 -12.08
N ILE A 40 -1.19 2.52 -13.21
CA ILE A 40 -0.91 1.26 -13.93
C ILE A 40 -0.24 0.23 -12.99
N PRO A 41 0.91 0.50 -12.32
CA PRO A 41 1.56 -0.49 -11.49
C PRO A 41 0.78 -0.82 -10.21
N ILE A 42 -0.06 0.08 -9.73
CA ILE A 42 -0.97 -0.20 -8.61
C ILE A 42 -2.00 -1.26 -9.02
N ALA A 43 -2.60 -1.08 -10.20
CA ALA A 43 -3.53 -2.07 -10.74
C ALA A 43 -2.83 -3.43 -10.96
N MET A 44 -1.66 -3.44 -11.58
CA MET A 44 -0.87 -4.66 -11.83
C MET A 44 -0.54 -5.41 -10.54
N ALA A 45 -0.05 -4.72 -9.50
CA ALA A 45 0.29 -5.35 -8.23
C ALA A 45 -0.93 -5.97 -7.54
N LEU A 46 -2.06 -5.28 -7.55
CA LEU A 46 -3.27 -5.74 -6.88
C LEU A 46 -3.94 -6.88 -7.64
N VAL A 47 -3.95 -6.83 -8.97
CA VAL A 47 -4.37 -7.98 -9.78
C VAL A 47 -3.44 -9.17 -9.52
N ALA A 48 -2.12 -8.99 -9.51
CA ALA A 48 -1.16 -10.07 -9.24
C ALA A 48 -1.34 -10.69 -7.84
N VAL A 49 -1.65 -9.87 -6.82
CA VAL A 49 -1.89 -10.36 -5.45
C VAL A 49 -3.24 -11.07 -5.32
N SER A 50 -4.29 -10.56 -5.95
CA SER A 50 -5.62 -11.16 -5.83
C SER A 50 -5.82 -12.39 -6.72
N SER A 51 -5.18 -12.44 -7.89
CA SER A 51 -5.25 -13.57 -8.82
C SER A 51 -4.53 -14.82 -8.32
N ILE A 52 -3.47 -14.64 -7.50
CA ILE A 52 -2.65 -15.76 -7.02
C ILE A 52 -3.48 -16.78 -6.21
N ASN A 53 -4.47 -16.31 -5.43
CA ASN A 53 -5.31 -17.19 -4.62
C ASN A 53 -6.08 -18.23 -5.46
N VAL A 54 -6.46 -17.87 -6.69
CA VAL A 54 -7.12 -18.78 -7.65
C VAL A 54 -6.10 -19.70 -8.33
N ALA A 55 -4.86 -19.22 -8.51
CA ALA A 55 -3.81 -19.99 -9.17
C ALA A 55 -3.09 -20.99 -8.23
N LEU A 56 -3.19 -20.82 -6.90
CA LEU A 56 -2.45 -21.66 -5.93
C LEU A 56 -2.67 -23.16 -6.09
N PRO A 57 -3.90 -23.70 -6.23
CA PRO A 57 -4.10 -25.14 -6.42
C PRO A 57 -3.41 -25.64 -7.69
N THR A 58 -3.52 -24.88 -8.77
CA THR A 58 -2.89 -25.21 -10.06
C THR A 58 -1.36 -25.19 -9.96
N ILE A 59 -0.78 -24.22 -9.24
CA ILE A 59 0.67 -24.14 -8.97
C ILE A 59 1.11 -25.36 -8.15
N SER A 60 0.34 -25.75 -7.12
CA SER A 60 0.63 -26.92 -6.29
C SER A 60 0.77 -28.18 -7.14
N HIS A 61 -0.21 -28.43 -8.03
CA HIS A 61 -0.22 -29.61 -8.88
C HIS A 61 0.85 -29.59 -9.98
N THR A 62 1.08 -28.43 -10.61
CA THR A 62 1.98 -28.34 -11.76
C THR A 62 3.46 -28.27 -11.40
N LEU A 63 3.80 -27.76 -10.21
CA LEU A 63 5.18 -27.66 -9.73
C LEU A 63 5.51 -28.66 -8.62
N ASP A 64 4.58 -29.54 -8.25
CA ASP A 64 4.72 -30.46 -7.09
C ASP A 64 5.16 -29.70 -5.83
N ALA A 65 4.54 -28.51 -5.62
CA ALA A 65 4.92 -27.57 -4.59
C ALA A 65 4.36 -27.99 -3.23
N SER A 66 5.18 -27.97 -2.19
CA SER A 66 4.76 -28.20 -0.81
C SER A 66 3.89 -27.06 -0.29
N ASP A 67 3.11 -27.30 0.78
CA ASP A 67 2.33 -26.28 1.46
C ASP A 67 3.21 -25.10 1.94
N THR A 68 4.44 -25.40 2.36
CA THR A 68 5.43 -24.39 2.73
C THR A 68 5.84 -23.51 1.55
N ASP A 69 6.05 -24.12 0.37
CA ASP A 69 6.38 -23.36 -0.83
C ASP A 69 5.24 -22.42 -1.23
N LEU A 70 3.98 -22.92 -1.21
CA LEU A 70 2.80 -22.12 -1.51
C LEU A 70 2.61 -20.97 -0.52
N GLN A 71 2.89 -21.21 0.75
CA GLN A 71 2.88 -20.17 1.77
C GLN A 71 3.90 -19.07 1.45
N TRP A 72 5.11 -19.43 0.99
CA TRP A 72 6.13 -18.45 0.60
C TRP A 72 5.81 -17.74 -0.71
N VAL A 73 5.12 -18.36 -1.65
CA VAL A 73 4.59 -17.68 -2.86
C VAL A 73 3.72 -16.47 -2.48
N LEU A 74 2.90 -16.58 -1.44
CA LEU A 74 2.06 -15.49 -0.95
C LEU A 74 2.83 -14.52 -0.05
N SER A 75 3.42 -15.07 1.01
CA SER A 75 4.01 -14.27 2.09
C SER A 75 5.33 -13.63 1.69
N GLY A 76 6.11 -14.27 0.84
CA GLY A 76 7.40 -13.75 0.40
C GLY A 76 7.29 -12.41 -0.33
N TYR A 77 6.32 -12.29 -1.24
CA TYR A 77 5.99 -11.02 -1.89
C TYR A 77 5.57 -9.95 -0.87
N ALA A 78 4.65 -10.28 0.03
CA ALA A 78 4.13 -9.32 1.00
C ALA A 78 5.21 -8.83 1.96
N LEU A 79 6.11 -9.72 2.38
CA LEU A 79 7.25 -9.42 3.24
C LEU A 79 8.21 -8.44 2.58
N THR A 80 8.73 -8.80 1.39
CA THR A 80 9.70 -7.98 0.68
C THR A 80 9.10 -6.65 0.21
N PHE A 81 7.82 -6.63 -0.14
CA PHE A 81 7.08 -5.40 -0.37
C PHE A 81 7.09 -4.51 0.88
N GLY A 82 6.70 -5.03 2.04
CA GLY A 82 6.63 -4.29 3.31
C GLY A 82 7.98 -3.69 3.73
N ILE A 83 9.05 -4.49 3.73
CA ILE A 83 10.38 -4.04 4.14
C ILE A 83 11.01 -3.02 3.18
N SER A 84 10.61 -3.03 1.90
CA SER A 84 11.17 -2.14 0.88
C SER A 84 10.52 -0.75 0.84
N LEU A 85 9.30 -0.58 1.39
CA LEU A 85 8.51 0.65 1.27
C LEU A 85 9.23 1.89 1.80
N VAL A 86 9.73 1.84 3.04
CA VAL A 86 10.35 3.01 3.68
C VAL A 86 11.72 3.34 3.08
N PRO A 87 12.64 2.36 2.91
CA PRO A 87 13.91 2.61 2.24
C PRO A 87 13.75 3.19 0.84
N ALA A 88 12.84 2.62 0.06
CA ALA A 88 12.56 3.10 -1.29
C ALA A 88 11.91 4.49 -1.31
N GLY A 89 11.01 4.78 -0.35
CA GLY A 89 10.43 6.11 -0.18
C GLY A 89 11.52 7.17 0.03
N ARG A 90 12.43 6.91 0.97
CA ARG A 90 13.58 7.80 1.24
C ARG A 90 14.50 7.92 0.03
N ALA A 91 14.84 6.79 -0.60
CA ALA A 91 15.69 6.80 -1.77
C ALA A 91 15.08 7.63 -2.92
N GLY A 92 13.79 7.51 -3.16
CA GLY A 92 13.08 8.32 -4.15
C GLY A 92 13.03 9.80 -3.82
N ASP A 93 12.82 10.17 -2.56
CA ASP A 93 12.83 11.57 -2.11
C ASP A 93 14.21 12.23 -2.32
N VAL A 94 15.31 11.47 -2.12
CA VAL A 94 16.69 11.94 -2.25
C VAL A 94 17.23 11.83 -3.69
N LEU A 95 17.05 10.68 -4.34
CA LEU A 95 17.65 10.37 -5.65
C LEU A 95 16.79 10.82 -6.83
N GLY A 96 15.47 10.96 -6.60
CA GLY A 96 14.48 11.33 -7.61
C GLY A 96 13.40 10.27 -7.78
N ARG A 97 12.14 10.69 -7.56
CA ARG A 97 10.97 9.79 -7.54
C ARG A 97 10.70 9.14 -8.90
N GLY A 98 10.92 9.90 -9.99
CA GLY A 98 10.65 9.42 -11.34
C GLY A 98 11.49 8.21 -11.71
N TRP A 99 12.80 8.27 -11.48
CA TRP A 99 13.71 7.16 -11.79
C TRP A 99 13.48 5.95 -10.87
N PHE A 100 13.24 6.21 -9.58
CA PHE A 100 12.95 5.13 -8.62
C PHE A 100 11.65 4.41 -8.95
N PHE A 101 10.63 5.14 -9.42
CA PHE A 101 9.39 4.57 -9.94
C PHE A 101 9.64 3.67 -11.16
N VAL A 102 10.36 4.18 -12.17
CA VAL A 102 10.66 3.42 -13.38
C VAL A 102 11.49 2.17 -13.08
N LEU A 103 12.50 2.30 -12.22
CA LEU A 103 13.33 1.16 -11.81
C LEU A 103 12.49 0.11 -11.07
N GLY A 104 11.67 0.54 -10.11
CA GLY A 104 10.79 -0.37 -9.37
C GLY A 104 9.79 -1.09 -10.26
N LEU A 105 9.18 -0.37 -11.22
CA LEU A 105 8.26 -0.95 -12.18
C LEU A 105 8.96 -1.94 -13.13
N LEU A 106 10.18 -1.65 -13.55
CA LEU A 106 11.00 -2.55 -14.37
C LEU A 106 11.34 -3.83 -13.59
N VAL A 107 11.81 -3.69 -12.33
CA VAL A 107 12.10 -4.84 -11.45
C VAL A 107 10.85 -5.69 -11.25
N PHE A 108 9.70 -5.08 -10.95
CA PHE A 108 8.42 -5.79 -10.80
C PHE A 108 8.04 -6.55 -12.07
N SER A 109 8.19 -5.93 -13.23
CA SER A 109 7.78 -6.52 -14.51
C SER A 109 8.68 -7.70 -14.90
N LEU A 110 10.00 -7.54 -14.75
CA LEU A 110 10.96 -8.63 -15.02
C LEU A 110 10.78 -9.79 -14.04
N ALA A 111 10.54 -9.49 -12.76
CA ALA A 111 10.25 -10.51 -11.76
C ALA A 111 8.90 -11.23 -12.04
N SER A 112 7.88 -10.51 -12.54
CA SER A 112 6.62 -11.13 -12.99
C SER A 112 6.85 -12.09 -14.15
N LEU A 113 7.68 -11.72 -15.12
CA LEU A 113 8.06 -12.62 -16.21
C LEU A 113 8.80 -13.85 -15.67
N ALA A 114 9.75 -13.66 -14.74
CA ALA A 114 10.47 -14.75 -14.10
C ALA A 114 9.53 -15.69 -13.30
N CYS A 115 8.52 -15.15 -12.61
CA CYS A 115 7.48 -15.96 -11.96
C CYS A 115 6.77 -16.87 -12.96
N GLY A 116 6.34 -16.33 -14.10
CA GLY A 116 5.64 -17.11 -15.12
C GLY A 116 6.51 -18.13 -15.86
N LEU A 117 7.82 -17.92 -15.87
CA LEU A 117 8.80 -18.84 -16.48
C LEU A 117 9.42 -19.81 -15.46
N ALA A 118 9.04 -19.77 -14.20
CA ALA A 118 9.63 -20.59 -13.14
C ALA A 118 9.41 -22.08 -13.39
N PRO A 119 10.48 -22.90 -13.44
CA PRO A 119 10.40 -24.34 -13.64
C PRO A 119 10.08 -25.11 -12.36
N ASN A 120 10.25 -24.50 -11.19
CA ASN A 120 10.03 -25.09 -9.88
C ASN A 120 9.54 -24.04 -8.86
N ALA A 121 9.05 -24.51 -7.71
CA ALA A 121 8.53 -23.65 -6.65
C ALA A 121 9.61 -22.73 -6.03
N GLU A 122 10.86 -23.18 -5.96
CA GLU A 122 11.95 -22.40 -5.38
C GLU A 122 12.22 -21.12 -6.21
N LEU A 123 12.37 -21.26 -7.54
CA LEU A 123 12.58 -20.10 -8.43
C LEU A 123 11.35 -19.20 -8.46
N LEU A 124 10.14 -19.77 -8.38
CA LEU A 124 8.91 -18.98 -8.23
C LEU A 124 8.98 -18.13 -6.96
N ASN A 125 9.34 -18.71 -5.83
CA ASN A 125 9.47 -18.01 -4.55
C ASN A 125 10.52 -16.88 -4.61
N VAL A 126 11.71 -17.17 -5.12
CA VAL A 126 12.75 -16.14 -5.32
C VAL A 126 12.24 -14.99 -6.20
N SER A 127 11.58 -15.34 -7.30
CA SER A 127 10.99 -14.33 -8.21
C SER A 127 9.92 -13.49 -7.52
N ARG A 128 9.11 -14.08 -6.64
CA ARG A 128 8.11 -13.39 -5.82
C ARG A 128 8.75 -12.43 -4.81
N PHE A 129 9.87 -12.81 -4.19
CA PHE A 129 10.64 -11.89 -3.35
C PHE A 129 11.11 -10.66 -4.15
N VAL A 130 11.69 -10.87 -5.31
CA VAL A 130 12.16 -9.76 -6.17
C VAL A 130 10.99 -8.89 -6.67
N GLN A 131 9.85 -9.51 -7.00
CA GLN A 131 8.64 -8.82 -7.41
C GLN A 131 8.12 -7.90 -6.28
N GLY A 132 8.15 -8.37 -5.03
CA GLY A 132 7.78 -7.58 -3.86
C GLY A 132 8.70 -6.37 -3.65
N VAL A 133 10.00 -6.52 -3.84
CA VAL A 133 10.96 -5.38 -3.82
C VAL A 133 10.59 -4.35 -4.88
N GLY A 134 10.34 -4.77 -6.13
CA GLY A 134 9.91 -3.89 -7.21
C GLY A 134 8.65 -3.09 -6.84
N ALA A 135 7.64 -3.77 -6.27
CA ALA A 135 6.41 -3.14 -5.80
C ALA A 135 6.68 -2.12 -4.68
N GLY A 136 7.53 -2.47 -3.71
CA GLY A 136 7.96 -1.58 -2.63
C GLY A 136 8.73 -0.35 -3.12
N MET A 137 9.38 -0.44 -4.27
CA MET A 137 10.11 0.69 -4.86
C MET A 137 9.17 1.72 -5.51
N TYR A 138 8.19 1.34 -6.31
CA TYR A 138 7.34 2.32 -7.00
C TYR A 138 6.16 2.83 -6.15
N ASN A 139 5.66 2.05 -5.19
CA ASN A 139 4.47 2.41 -4.42
C ASN A 139 4.62 3.74 -3.64
N PRO A 140 5.66 3.96 -2.81
CA PRO A 140 5.84 5.23 -2.11
C PRO A 140 6.11 6.40 -3.07
N GLN A 141 6.68 6.14 -4.26
CA GLN A 141 6.86 7.18 -5.28
C GLN A 141 5.52 7.65 -5.83
N THR A 142 4.56 6.74 -6.02
CA THR A 142 3.19 7.07 -6.43
C THR A 142 2.55 8.04 -5.44
N MET A 143 2.60 7.72 -4.13
CA MET A 143 2.09 8.59 -3.07
C MET A 143 2.79 9.96 -3.06
N GLY A 144 4.12 9.94 -3.09
CA GLY A 144 4.94 11.15 -3.09
C GLY A 144 4.70 12.05 -4.30
N MET A 145 4.49 11.48 -5.50
CA MET A 145 4.19 12.26 -6.70
C MET A 145 2.77 12.81 -6.69
N ILE A 146 1.76 12.06 -6.20
CA ILE A 146 0.41 12.58 -6.03
C ILE A 146 0.45 13.77 -5.06
N GLN A 147 1.15 13.66 -3.93
CA GLN A 147 1.31 14.76 -2.99
C GLN A 147 2.04 15.96 -3.59
N GLN A 148 3.02 15.73 -4.47
CA GLN A 148 3.84 16.78 -5.08
C GLN A 148 3.10 17.58 -6.16
N TYR A 149 2.28 16.91 -6.99
CA TYR A 149 1.69 17.54 -8.17
C TYR A 149 0.21 17.90 -8.01
N TRP A 150 -0.49 17.36 -7.00
CA TRP A 150 -1.89 17.69 -6.71
C TRP A 150 -2.04 18.30 -5.33
N HIS A 151 -2.91 19.31 -5.21
CA HIS A 151 -3.17 20.04 -3.97
C HIS A 151 -4.67 20.11 -3.71
N GLY A 152 -5.06 20.26 -2.44
CA GLY A 152 -6.44 20.47 -2.04
C GLY A 152 -7.40 19.42 -2.61
N LEU A 153 -8.51 19.88 -3.20
CA LEU A 153 -9.54 19.02 -3.76
C LEU A 153 -9.04 18.12 -4.90
N GLU A 154 -8.12 18.61 -5.74
CA GLU A 154 -7.57 17.82 -6.85
C GLU A 154 -6.73 16.62 -6.32
N ARG A 155 -6.01 16.80 -5.22
CA ARG A 155 -5.32 15.71 -4.54
C ARG A 155 -6.31 14.67 -3.99
N ALA A 156 -7.40 15.13 -3.38
CA ALA A 156 -8.45 14.23 -2.90
C ALA A 156 -9.09 13.42 -4.05
N LYS A 157 -9.33 14.04 -5.21
CA LYS A 157 -9.82 13.34 -6.41
C LYS A 157 -8.80 12.32 -6.96
N ALA A 158 -7.51 12.65 -6.95
CA ALA A 158 -6.46 11.73 -7.37
C ALA A 158 -6.39 10.49 -6.46
N PHE A 159 -6.49 10.67 -5.14
CA PHE A 159 -6.55 9.55 -4.20
C PHE A 159 -7.88 8.77 -4.27
N ALA A 160 -8.98 9.43 -4.63
CA ALA A 160 -10.25 8.73 -4.88
C ALA A 160 -10.15 7.82 -6.11
N LEU A 161 -9.50 8.29 -7.18
CA LEU A 161 -9.24 7.46 -8.36
C LEU A 161 -8.26 6.32 -8.05
N PHE A 162 -7.25 6.57 -7.22
CA PHE A 162 -6.38 5.51 -6.68
C PHE A 162 -7.21 4.45 -5.94
N GLY A 163 -8.11 4.83 -5.04
CA GLY A 163 -9.01 3.91 -4.33
C GLY A 163 -9.96 3.14 -5.25
N LEU A 164 -10.46 3.79 -6.31
CA LEU A 164 -11.25 3.13 -7.37
C LEU A 164 -10.44 2.02 -8.05
N VAL A 165 -9.21 2.32 -8.46
CA VAL A 165 -8.31 1.34 -9.11
C VAL A 165 -7.99 0.20 -8.17
N VAL A 166 -7.75 0.48 -6.89
CA VAL A 166 -7.53 -0.56 -5.85
C VAL A 166 -8.73 -1.51 -5.79
N ALA A 167 -9.94 -0.98 -5.61
CA ALA A 167 -11.16 -1.80 -5.49
C ALA A 167 -11.42 -2.64 -6.75
N PHE A 168 -11.32 -2.02 -7.92
CA PHE A 168 -11.51 -2.68 -9.21
C PHE A 168 -10.48 -3.80 -9.45
N SER A 169 -9.21 -3.54 -9.17
CA SER A 169 -8.13 -4.50 -9.42
C SER A 169 -8.22 -5.73 -8.51
N VAL A 170 -8.59 -5.53 -7.24
CA VAL A 170 -8.80 -6.65 -6.30
C VAL A 170 -9.97 -7.53 -6.74
N ALA A 171 -11.04 -6.94 -7.28
CA ALA A 171 -12.22 -7.68 -7.76
C ALA A 171 -11.95 -8.42 -9.08
N VAL A 172 -11.25 -7.79 -10.00
CA VAL A 172 -10.98 -8.33 -11.34
C VAL A 172 -9.93 -9.45 -11.30
N GLY A 173 -8.95 -9.38 -10.38
CA GLY A 173 -7.84 -10.34 -10.34
C GLY A 173 -8.26 -11.81 -10.33
N PRO A 174 -9.11 -12.27 -9.39
CA PRO A 174 -9.56 -13.66 -9.35
C PRO A 174 -10.34 -14.09 -10.59
N VAL A 175 -11.20 -13.20 -11.11
CA VAL A 175 -11.99 -13.47 -12.33
C VAL A 175 -11.07 -13.63 -13.55
N LEU A 176 -10.10 -12.73 -13.69
CA LEU A 176 -9.11 -12.77 -14.76
C LEU A 176 -8.25 -14.04 -14.68
N ALA A 177 -7.79 -14.42 -13.49
CA ALA A 177 -7.01 -15.62 -13.29
C ALA A 177 -7.82 -16.88 -13.63
N GLY A 178 -9.06 -16.98 -13.14
CA GLY A 178 -9.94 -18.09 -13.46
C GLY A 178 -10.20 -18.22 -14.96
N PHE A 179 -10.49 -17.10 -15.63
CA PHE A 179 -10.68 -17.07 -17.08
C PHE A 179 -9.42 -17.52 -17.85
N ILE A 180 -8.25 -17.04 -17.47
CA ILE A 180 -6.98 -17.40 -18.12
C ILE A 180 -6.68 -18.88 -17.91
N ILE A 181 -6.83 -19.40 -16.69
CA ILE A 181 -6.57 -20.81 -16.38
C ILE A 181 -7.55 -21.71 -17.13
N GLN A 182 -8.83 -21.34 -17.19
CA GLN A 182 -9.83 -22.11 -17.93
C GLN A 182 -9.57 -22.14 -19.43
N THR A 183 -9.05 -21.02 -19.99
CA THR A 183 -8.84 -20.89 -21.45
C THR A 183 -7.55 -21.57 -21.92
N PHE A 184 -6.45 -21.42 -21.15
CA PHE A 184 -5.12 -21.90 -21.56
C PHE A 184 -4.70 -23.22 -20.88
N GLY A 185 -5.57 -23.79 -20.03
CA GLY A 185 -5.27 -24.99 -19.25
C GLY A 185 -4.43 -24.68 -18.00
N GLU A 186 -4.28 -25.69 -17.14
CA GLU A 186 -3.65 -25.52 -15.84
C GLU A 186 -2.19 -25.11 -15.94
N GLU A 187 -1.40 -25.78 -16.77
CA GLU A 187 0.05 -25.58 -16.86
C GLU A 187 0.45 -24.20 -17.40
N ILE A 188 -0.22 -23.74 -18.45
CA ILE A 188 0.08 -22.43 -19.08
C ILE A 188 -0.70 -21.32 -18.38
N GLY A 189 -1.92 -21.60 -17.92
CA GLY A 189 -2.84 -20.58 -17.40
C GLY A 189 -2.29 -19.85 -16.17
N TRP A 190 -1.82 -20.55 -15.15
CA TRP A 190 -1.26 -19.88 -13.97
C TRP A 190 0.00 -19.07 -14.31
N ARG A 191 0.83 -19.55 -15.24
CA ARG A 191 2.03 -18.82 -15.73
C ARG A 191 1.62 -17.52 -16.41
N ALA A 192 0.58 -17.59 -17.26
CA ALA A 192 0.07 -16.43 -18.00
C ALA A 192 -0.47 -15.34 -17.06
N THR A 193 -1.02 -15.70 -15.87
CA THR A 193 -1.44 -14.68 -14.87
C THR A 193 -0.29 -13.81 -14.36
N PHE A 194 0.93 -14.32 -14.35
CA PHE A 194 2.13 -13.54 -14.05
C PHE A 194 2.67 -12.81 -15.27
N VAL A 195 2.80 -13.52 -16.40
CA VAL A 195 3.39 -12.97 -17.64
C VAL A 195 2.64 -11.75 -18.16
N ILE A 196 1.31 -11.70 -17.97
CA ILE A 196 0.49 -10.56 -18.39
C ILE A 196 0.96 -9.22 -17.81
N ASN A 197 1.58 -9.21 -16.63
CA ASN A 197 2.11 -7.98 -16.02
C ASN A 197 3.33 -7.43 -16.79
N PHE A 198 4.08 -8.28 -17.49
CA PHE A 198 5.31 -7.85 -18.17
C PHE A 198 5.06 -6.81 -19.28
N PRO A 199 4.18 -7.05 -20.28
CA PRO A 199 3.91 -6.06 -21.32
C PRO A 199 3.28 -4.77 -20.76
N PHE A 200 2.38 -4.86 -19.78
CA PHE A 200 1.81 -3.67 -19.15
C PHE A 200 2.83 -2.87 -18.36
N GLY A 201 3.77 -3.55 -17.70
CA GLY A 201 4.86 -2.88 -16.98
C GLY A 201 5.84 -2.19 -17.92
N LEU A 202 6.21 -2.81 -19.04
CA LEU A 202 7.03 -2.15 -20.07
C LEU A 202 6.33 -0.94 -20.67
N LEU A 203 5.02 -1.05 -20.95
CA LEU A 203 4.21 0.10 -21.37
C LEU A 203 4.22 1.20 -20.31
N GLY A 204 4.03 0.86 -19.04
CA GLY A 204 4.12 1.80 -17.93
C GLY A 204 5.48 2.50 -17.83
N CYS A 205 6.58 1.75 -17.97
CA CYS A 205 7.93 2.31 -18.03
C CYS A 205 8.11 3.28 -19.23
N PHE A 206 7.65 2.89 -20.42
CA PHE A 206 7.71 3.75 -21.61
C PHE A 206 6.92 5.04 -21.41
N LEU A 207 5.68 4.94 -20.91
CA LEU A 207 4.84 6.11 -20.64
C LEU A 207 5.43 6.99 -19.53
N ALA A 208 6.03 6.39 -18.49
CA ALA A 208 6.71 7.13 -17.44
C ALA A 208 7.88 7.95 -18.02
N LEU A 209 8.73 7.34 -18.82
CA LEU A 209 9.85 8.01 -19.46
C LEU A 209 9.40 9.17 -20.39
N ARG A 210 8.20 9.06 -20.98
CA ARG A 210 7.66 10.06 -21.92
C ARG A 210 6.90 11.19 -21.22
N TRP A 211 6.22 10.90 -20.09
CA TRP A 211 5.26 11.82 -19.47
C TRP A 211 5.68 12.33 -18.10
N PHE A 212 6.67 11.71 -17.44
CA PHE A 212 7.12 12.21 -16.14
C PHE A 212 8.07 13.40 -16.27
N PRO A 213 7.95 14.38 -15.37
CA PRO A 213 8.87 15.50 -15.27
C PRO A 213 10.12 15.09 -14.48
N PHE A 214 11.16 14.63 -15.17
CA PHE A 214 12.48 14.34 -14.58
C PHE A 214 13.31 15.62 -14.34
N GLY A 215 12.70 16.69 -13.80
CA GLY A 215 13.31 18.01 -13.68
C GLY A 215 14.54 18.05 -12.76
N LYS A 216 14.40 17.53 -11.53
CA LYS A 216 15.51 17.50 -10.55
C LYS A 216 16.70 16.69 -11.06
N GLU A 217 16.44 15.56 -11.69
CA GLU A 217 17.46 14.68 -12.26
C GLU A 217 18.19 15.32 -13.44
N ARG A 218 17.44 16.02 -14.30
CA ARG A 218 18.01 16.74 -15.44
C ARG A 218 18.85 17.94 -14.99
N ALA A 219 18.38 18.73 -14.02
CA ALA A 219 19.13 19.82 -13.44
C ALA A 219 20.45 19.33 -12.81
N ARG A 220 20.43 18.22 -12.07
CA ARG A 220 21.66 17.62 -11.52
C ARG A 220 22.61 17.12 -12.60
N ARG A 221 22.11 16.53 -13.69
CA ARG A 221 22.94 16.10 -14.84
C ARG A 221 23.56 17.31 -15.56
N ALA A 222 22.77 18.33 -15.82
CA ALA A 222 23.24 19.57 -16.44
C ALA A 222 24.34 20.26 -15.59
N ALA A 223 24.13 20.38 -14.28
CA ALA A 223 25.11 20.91 -13.36
C ALA A 223 26.41 20.08 -13.30
N ARG A 224 26.32 18.75 -13.35
CA ARG A 224 27.51 17.88 -13.43
C ARG A 224 28.25 18.00 -14.76
N GLN A 225 27.53 18.16 -15.87
CA GLN A 225 28.12 18.37 -17.17
C GLN A 225 28.80 19.72 -17.27
N ALA A 226 28.17 20.79 -16.78
CA ALA A 226 28.76 22.12 -16.70
C ALA A 226 30.02 22.14 -15.83
N ALA A 227 30.01 21.48 -14.67
CA ALA A 227 31.19 21.36 -13.81
C ALA A 227 32.33 20.56 -14.47
N ARG A 228 32.01 19.52 -15.25
CA ARG A 228 33.03 18.76 -16.03
C ARG A 228 33.59 19.59 -17.17
N ALA A 229 32.75 20.33 -17.88
CA ALA A 229 33.19 21.22 -18.95
C ALA A 229 34.13 22.34 -18.44
N ALA A 230 33.76 22.97 -17.32
CA ALA A 230 34.59 23.99 -16.66
C ALA A 230 35.94 23.44 -16.17
N HIS A 231 36.00 22.17 -15.75
CA HIS A 231 37.27 21.51 -15.40
C HIS A 231 38.11 21.14 -16.63
N ALA A 232 37.48 20.81 -17.77
CA ALA A 232 38.17 20.45 -19.01
C ALA A 232 38.77 21.67 -19.72
N ASP A 233 38.10 22.83 -19.65
CA ASP A 233 38.55 24.07 -20.32
C ASP A 233 39.58 24.86 -19.50
N GLY A 234 40.06 24.37 -18.36
CA GLY A 234 41.08 25.05 -17.56
C GLY A 234 40.66 26.42 -17.00
N THR A 235 39.42 26.86 -17.23
CA THR A 235 38.87 28.15 -16.80
C THR A 235 38.46 28.17 -15.33
N ALA A 236 38.80 27.12 -14.57
CA ALA A 236 38.45 26.99 -13.13
C ALA A 236 39.29 27.89 -12.21
N THR A 237 40.10 28.79 -12.71
CA THR A 237 40.84 29.79 -11.93
C THR A 237 39.99 31.05 -11.76
N GLY A 238 39.15 31.09 -10.74
CA GLY A 238 38.56 32.32 -10.22
C GLY A 238 37.07 32.56 -10.37
N ALA A 239 36.33 31.83 -11.18
CA ALA A 239 34.86 31.89 -11.13
C ALA A 239 34.37 31.00 -10.00
N VAL A 240 33.83 31.60 -8.93
CA VAL A 240 33.00 30.90 -7.94
C VAL A 240 31.76 30.44 -8.68
N VAL A 241 31.87 29.30 -9.38
CA VAL A 241 30.68 28.51 -9.75
C VAL A 241 29.98 28.27 -8.42
N PRO A 242 28.74 28.75 -8.22
CA PRO A 242 28.02 28.44 -6.99
C PRO A 242 28.02 26.91 -6.94
N ALA A 243 28.89 26.35 -6.13
CA ALA A 243 28.86 24.93 -5.85
C ALA A 243 27.45 24.69 -5.34
N LEU A 244 26.58 24.14 -6.21
CA LEU A 244 25.34 23.58 -5.71
C LEU A 244 25.74 22.81 -4.47
N PRO A 245 25.19 23.13 -3.29
CA PRO A 245 25.56 22.45 -2.07
C PRO A 245 25.60 20.97 -2.44
N ARG A 246 26.75 20.34 -2.28
CA ARG A 246 26.82 18.88 -2.35
C ARG A 246 25.94 18.40 -1.21
N GLU A 247 24.63 18.40 -1.41
CA GLU A 247 23.74 17.61 -0.58
C GLU A 247 24.31 16.19 -0.67
N ARG A 248 25.09 15.85 0.34
CA ARG A 248 25.58 14.48 0.48
C ARG A 248 24.33 13.63 0.42
N VAL A 249 24.25 12.73 -0.56
CA VAL A 249 23.20 11.73 -0.66
C VAL A 249 23.32 10.89 0.59
N ASP A 250 22.51 11.24 1.59
CA ASP A 250 22.51 10.57 2.88
C ASP A 250 21.24 9.69 2.93
N LEU A 251 21.45 8.39 2.79
CA LEU A 251 20.41 7.37 2.80
C LEU A 251 20.33 6.64 4.13
N ASP A 252 21.17 7.01 5.10
CA ASP A 252 21.27 6.36 6.41
C ASP A 252 21.26 4.82 6.30
N PRO A 253 22.33 4.18 5.86
CA PRO A 253 22.35 2.75 5.63
C PRO A 253 22.13 1.94 6.91
N VAL A 254 22.57 2.45 8.07
CA VAL A 254 22.39 1.77 9.37
C VAL A 254 20.93 1.86 9.81
N GLY A 255 20.31 3.04 9.73
CA GLY A 255 18.89 3.21 10.01
C GLY A 255 18.03 2.36 9.08
N THR A 256 18.42 2.26 7.81
CA THR A 256 17.77 1.37 6.82
C THR A 256 17.82 -0.10 7.26
N VAL A 257 19.00 -0.62 7.60
CA VAL A 257 19.17 -2.03 8.01
C VAL A 257 18.40 -2.30 9.30
N LEU A 258 18.49 -1.43 10.30
CA LEU A 258 17.76 -1.58 11.56
C LEU A 258 16.24 -1.64 11.33
N LEU A 259 15.68 -0.75 10.50
CA LEU A 259 14.26 -0.76 10.22
C LEU A 259 13.83 -2.01 9.43
N VAL A 260 14.59 -2.39 8.40
CA VAL A 260 14.32 -3.61 7.63
C VAL A 260 14.31 -4.83 8.53
N LEU A 261 15.31 -5.00 9.41
CA LEU A 261 15.37 -6.10 10.35
C LEU A 261 14.22 -6.04 11.37
N ALA A 262 13.88 -4.84 11.88
CA ALA A 262 12.76 -4.67 12.81
C ALA A 262 11.44 -5.11 12.19
N VAL A 263 11.12 -4.62 10.97
CA VAL A 263 9.89 -4.97 10.24
C VAL A 263 9.86 -6.47 9.92
N LEU A 264 10.98 -7.03 9.50
CA LEU A 264 11.13 -8.46 9.21
C LEU A 264 10.87 -9.30 10.47
N CYS A 265 11.51 -8.99 11.59
CA CYS A 265 11.30 -9.68 12.86
C CYS A 265 9.86 -9.57 13.39
N VAL A 266 9.16 -8.46 13.10
CA VAL A 266 7.76 -8.29 13.48
C VAL A 266 6.84 -9.08 12.54
N MET A 267 7.10 -9.12 11.24
CA MET A 267 6.18 -9.74 10.26
C MET A 267 6.35 -11.27 10.16
N LEU A 268 7.58 -11.78 10.22
CA LEU A 268 7.89 -13.20 10.04
C LEU A 268 7.08 -14.14 10.93
N PRO A 269 6.92 -13.90 12.26
CA PRO A 269 6.16 -14.77 13.15
C PRO A 269 4.72 -14.99 12.70
N PHE A 270 4.10 -13.95 12.16
CA PHE A 270 2.71 -13.98 11.69
C PHE A 270 2.54 -14.62 10.31
N MET A 271 3.63 -14.71 9.55
CA MET A 271 3.62 -15.25 8.19
C MET A 271 4.07 -16.71 8.13
N SER A 272 4.84 -17.18 9.11
CA SER A 272 5.38 -18.55 9.19
C SER A 272 4.56 -19.52 10.04
N GLY A 273 3.33 -19.18 10.41
CA GLY A 273 2.43 -20.06 11.16
C GLY A 273 2.72 -20.19 12.66
N GLY A 274 3.60 -19.35 13.21
CA GLY A 274 3.89 -19.32 14.65
C GLY A 274 4.88 -20.43 15.08
N GLY A 275 5.09 -20.55 16.37
CA GLY A 275 5.99 -21.51 17.00
C GLY A 275 6.74 -20.86 18.17
N GLY A 276 7.50 -21.63 18.93
CA GLY A 276 8.25 -21.11 20.09
C GLY A 276 9.23 -19.98 19.75
N ALA A 277 9.81 -19.99 18.54
CA ALA A 277 10.68 -18.94 18.04
C ALA A 277 9.95 -17.62 17.71
N ALA A 278 8.63 -17.65 17.51
CA ALA A 278 7.84 -16.47 17.16
C ALA A 278 7.93 -15.37 18.22
N TRP A 279 7.85 -15.74 19.49
CA TRP A 279 7.96 -14.79 20.60
C TRP A 279 9.34 -14.16 20.72
N LEU A 280 10.39 -14.94 20.43
CA LEU A 280 11.77 -14.42 20.40
C LEU A 280 11.96 -13.42 19.26
N LEU A 281 11.39 -13.68 18.08
CA LEU A 281 11.44 -12.75 16.95
C LEU A 281 10.67 -11.46 17.25
N LEU A 282 9.49 -11.53 17.88
CA LEU A 282 8.75 -10.35 18.29
C LEU A 282 9.50 -9.52 19.35
N ALA A 283 10.13 -10.17 20.33
CA ALA A 283 10.98 -9.50 21.31
C ALA A 283 12.18 -8.82 20.64
N ALA A 284 12.87 -9.53 19.73
CA ALA A 284 13.97 -8.98 18.94
C ALA A 284 13.53 -7.81 18.07
N GLY A 285 12.36 -7.93 17.39
CA GLY A 285 11.75 -6.85 16.61
C GLY A 285 11.48 -5.61 17.45
N SER A 286 10.91 -5.77 18.65
CA SER A 286 10.66 -4.67 19.58
C SER A 286 11.96 -3.97 20.01
N VAL A 287 13.01 -4.72 20.33
CA VAL A 287 14.34 -4.17 20.64
C VAL A 287 14.91 -3.42 19.44
N LEU A 288 14.79 -3.97 18.23
CA LEU A 288 15.27 -3.34 17.01
C LEU A 288 14.51 -2.04 16.69
N VAL A 289 13.20 -1.97 16.93
CA VAL A 289 12.42 -0.73 16.80
C VAL A 289 12.96 0.35 17.76
N VAL A 290 13.20 -0.01 19.01
CA VAL A 290 13.77 0.94 20.00
C VAL A 290 15.18 1.37 19.57
N ALA A 291 16.02 0.45 19.15
CA ALA A 291 17.37 0.73 18.68
C ALA A 291 17.34 1.65 17.45
N TRP A 292 16.41 1.42 16.51
CA TRP A 292 16.20 2.26 15.33
C TRP A 292 15.77 3.68 15.72
N VAL A 293 14.78 3.86 16.61
CA VAL A 293 14.35 5.18 17.08
C VAL A 293 15.51 5.95 17.75
N LEU A 294 16.30 5.27 18.59
CA LEU A 294 17.47 5.87 19.23
C LEU A 294 18.54 6.25 18.21
N TRP A 295 18.75 5.41 17.19
CA TRP A 295 19.68 5.70 16.10
C TRP A 295 19.26 6.91 15.31
N GLU A 296 18.02 6.99 14.83
CA GLU A 296 17.48 8.12 14.05
C GLU A 296 17.61 9.46 14.81
N ARG A 297 17.29 9.45 16.13
CA ARG A 297 17.48 10.64 17.00
C ARG A 297 18.94 11.07 17.06
N ARG A 298 19.85 10.13 17.29
CA ARG A 298 21.30 10.40 17.35
C ARG A 298 21.84 10.85 16.01
N TYR A 299 21.36 10.26 14.93
CA TYR A 299 21.78 10.58 13.56
C TYR A 299 21.40 12.00 13.20
N LYS A 300 20.17 12.40 13.51
CA LYS A 300 19.68 13.78 13.34
C LYS A 300 20.43 14.78 14.23
N ALA A 301 20.72 14.43 15.49
CA ALA A 301 21.48 15.27 16.41
C ALA A 301 22.91 15.55 15.93
N ARG A 302 23.49 14.66 15.09
CA ARG A 302 24.79 14.86 14.43
C ARG A 302 24.72 15.71 13.16
N GLY A 303 23.57 16.34 12.87
CA GLY A 303 23.36 17.17 11.68
C GLY A 303 23.25 16.38 10.37
N ARG A 304 23.02 15.06 10.46
CA ARG A 304 22.80 14.19 9.30
C ARG A 304 21.32 14.07 8.99
N ALA A 305 20.98 13.66 7.77
CA ALA A 305 19.60 13.46 7.33
C ALA A 305 19.16 12.02 7.60
N PRO A 306 18.33 11.77 8.63
CA PRO A 306 17.88 10.43 9.01
C PRO A 306 17.05 9.80 7.90
N MET A 307 16.93 8.45 7.90
CA MET A 307 16.09 7.74 6.94
C MET A 307 14.62 8.13 7.10
N VAL A 308 14.13 8.16 8.34
CA VAL A 308 12.81 8.68 8.69
C VAL A 308 13.00 9.80 9.70
N ASP A 309 12.65 11.02 9.30
CA ASP A 309 12.63 12.13 10.27
C ASP A 309 11.47 11.91 11.25
N LEU A 310 11.80 11.62 12.51
CA LEU A 310 10.81 11.41 13.56
C LEU A 310 9.92 12.63 13.81
N ALA A 311 10.32 13.82 13.31
CA ALA A 311 9.47 15.01 13.31
C ALA A 311 8.20 14.81 12.45
N LEU A 312 8.17 13.84 11.51
CA LEU A 312 6.94 13.48 10.80
C LEU A 312 5.82 13.06 11.75
N PHE A 313 6.15 12.41 12.85
CA PHE A 313 5.18 11.99 13.86
C PHE A 313 4.69 13.13 14.77
N SER A 314 5.27 14.35 14.68
CA SER A 314 4.73 15.53 15.35
C SER A 314 3.56 16.17 14.58
N PHE A 315 3.40 15.86 13.30
CA PHE A 315 2.20 16.23 12.56
C PHE A 315 1.04 15.32 12.98
N ALA A 316 0.04 15.91 13.66
CA ALA A 316 -1.10 15.16 14.18
C ALA A 316 -1.86 14.43 13.07
N SER A 317 -2.04 15.07 11.91
CA SER A 317 -2.67 14.48 10.73
C SER A 317 -1.96 13.19 10.27
N PHE A 318 -0.62 13.18 10.25
CA PHE A 318 0.17 12.03 9.86
C PHE A 318 0.13 10.91 10.90
N SER A 319 0.37 11.23 12.18
CA SER A 319 0.38 10.24 13.26
C SER A 319 -0.98 9.58 13.44
N ASN A 320 -2.03 10.37 13.55
CA ASN A 320 -3.40 9.86 13.74
C ASN A 320 -3.87 9.11 12.49
N GLY A 321 -3.65 9.66 11.28
CA GLY A 321 -4.01 9.02 10.03
C GLY A 321 -3.28 7.69 9.80
N THR A 322 -2.01 7.59 10.21
CA THR A 322 -1.22 6.34 10.15
C THR A 322 -1.71 5.32 11.18
N ALA A 323 -2.05 5.77 12.40
CA ALA A 323 -2.63 4.91 13.43
C ALA A 323 -4.00 4.36 13.01
N VAL A 324 -4.88 5.21 12.46
CA VAL A 324 -6.18 4.78 11.90
C VAL A 324 -5.98 3.77 10.77
N ALA A 325 -5.04 4.02 9.84
CA ALA A 325 -4.75 3.08 8.76
C ALA A 325 -4.25 1.73 9.29
N GLY A 326 -3.22 1.72 10.14
CA GLY A 326 -2.64 0.50 10.69
C GLY A 326 -3.66 -0.36 11.45
N THR A 327 -4.46 0.25 12.32
CA THR A 327 -5.51 -0.44 13.10
C THR A 327 -6.70 -0.88 12.24
N PHE A 328 -7.05 -0.10 11.22
CA PHE A 328 -8.07 -0.50 10.25
C PHE A 328 -7.63 -1.74 9.46
N PHE A 329 -6.39 -1.75 8.93
CA PHE A 329 -5.86 -2.89 8.18
C PHE A 329 -5.62 -4.13 9.05
N LEU A 330 -5.47 -3.96 10.37
CA LEU A 330 -5.42 -5.06 11.34
C LEU A 330 -6.71 -5.91 11.32
N GLY A 331 -7.88 -5.30 11.12
CA GLY A 331 -9.17 -5.99 11.06
C GLY A 331 -9.67 -6.25 9.64
N SER A 332 -9.67 -5.22 8.79
CA SER A 332 -10.44 -5.19 7.55
C SER A 332 -9.99 -6.20 6.49
N THR A 333 -8.70 -6.53 6.42
CA THR A 333 -8.18 -7.48 5.44
C THR A 333 -8.63 -8.92 5.69
N SER A 334 -8.84 -9.27 6.95
CA SER A 334 -9.30 -10.60 7.35
C SER A 334 -10.79 -10.85 7.07
N ILE A 335 -11.59 -9.81 6.78
CA ILE A 335 -13.03 -9.96 6.48
C ILE A 335 -13.22 -11.00 5.37
N PHE A 336 -12.53 -10.85 4.25
CA PHE A 336 -12.68 -11.76 3.12
C PHE A 336 -12.02 -13.12 3.32
N VAL A 337 -10.95 -13.19 4.11
CA VAL A 337 -10.30 -14.47 4.47
C VAL A 337 -11.27 -15.32 5.28
N VAL A 338 -11.90 -14.73 6.30
CA VAL A 338 -12.85 -15.44 7.16
C VAL A 338 -14.12 -15.83 6.40
N VAL A 339 -14.64 -14.94 5.51
CA VAL A 339 -15.77 -15.28 4.63
C VAL A 339 -15.42 -16.49 3.74
N ALA A 340 -14.23 -16.48 3.15
CA ALA A 340 -13.83 -17.57 2.27
C ALA A 340 -13.72 -18.90 3.01
N LEU A 341 -13.12 -18.90 4.21
CA LEU A 341 -13.02 -20.09 5.05
C LEU A 341 -14.40 -20.63 5.47
N TYR A 342 -15.29 -19.73 5.90
CA TYR A 342 -16.64 -20.10 6.31
C TYR A 342 -17.46 -20.64 5.16
N MET A 343 -17.42 -19.99 3.97
CA MET A 343 -18.19 -20.40 2.81
C MET A 343 -17.71 -21.74 2.24
N GLN A 344 -16.38 -21.88 2.03
CA GLN A 344 -15.84 -23.08 1.40
C GLN A 344 -15.84 -24.29 2.33
N ASN A 345 -15.32 -24.13 3.55
CA ASN A 345 -15.18 -25.25 4.49
C ASN A 345 -16.43 -25.48 5.35
N GLY A 346 -17.17 -24.41 5.68
CA GLY A 346 -18.36 -24.50 6.52
C GLY A 346 -19.65 -24.80 5.76
N LEU A 347 -19.82 -24.13 4.60
CA LEU A 347 -21.06 -24.24 3.79
C LEU A 347 -20.89 -25.05 2.52
N GLY A 348 -19.67 -25.52 2.17
CA GLY A 348 -19.41 -26.29 0.97
C GLY A 348 -19.55 -25.48 -0.34
N ALA A 349 -19.48 -24.13 -0.25
CA ALA A 349 -19.58 -23.27 -1.42
C ALA A 349 -18.34 -23.42 -2.31
N SER A 350 -18.54 -23.26 -3.61
CA SER A 350 -17.45 -23.29 -4.58
C SER A 350 -16.54 -22.05 -4.45
N ALA A 351 -15.30 -22.16 -4.94
CA ALA A 351 -14.38 -21.04 -5.00
C ALA A 351 -14.93 -19.87 -5.84
N LEU A 352 -15.70 -20.18 -6.91
CA LEU A 352 -16.34 -19.18 -7.75
C LEU A 352 -17.43 -18.41 -6.98
N GLU A 353 -18.32 -19.10 -6.27
CA GLU A 353 -19.36 -18.46 -5.45
C GLU A 353 -18.73 -17.58 -4.37
N THR A 354 -17.66 -18.06 -3.73
CA THR A 354 -16.89 -17.31 -2.75
C THR A 354 -16.25 -16.04 -3.35
N GLY A 355 -15.78 -16.11 -4.59
CA GLY A 355 -15.26 -14.94 -5.30
C GLY A 355 -16.36 -13.94 -5.67
N LEU A 356 -17.50 -14.45 -6.18
CA LEU A 356 -18.62 -13.62 -6.63
C LEU A 356 -19.27 -12.84 -5.49
N ILE A 357 -19.31 -13.37 -4.26
CA ILE A 357 -19.91 -12.70 -3.11
C ILE A 357 -19.21 -11.38 -2.76
N GLY A 358 -17.92 -11.25 -3.10
CA GLY A 358 -17.14 -10.03 -2.88
C GLY A 358 -17.29 -8.97 -3.98
N LEU A 359 -17.84 -9.29 -5.16
CA LEU A 359 -17.95 -8.32 -6.27
C LEU A 359 -18.80 -7.09 -5.92
N PRO A 360 -19.99 -7.22 -5.31
CA PRO A 360 -20.80 -6.07 -4.94
C PRO A 360 -20.08 -5.13 -3.96
N ASN A 361 -19.30 -5.69 -3.00
CA ASN A 361 -18.45 -4.90 -2.11
C ASN A 361 -17.46 -4.03 -2.90
N ALA A 362 -16.76 -4.60 -3.87
CA ALA A 362 -15.76 -3.88 -4.66
C ALA A 362 -16.40 -2.76 -5.50
N ILE A 363 -17.54 -3.01 -6.12
CA ILE A 363 -18.28 -2.03 -6.90
C ILE A 363 -18.71 -0.85 -6.02
N VAL A 364 -19.33 -1.14 -4.88
CA VAL A 364 -19.81 -0.11 -3.96
C VAL A 364 -18.64 0.67 -3.33
N SER A 365 -17.54 -0.01 -3.01
CA SER A 365 -16.30 0.61 -2.51
C SER A 365 -15.72 1.61 -3.51
N ALA A 366 -15.74 1.29 -4.80
CA ALA A 366 -15.30 2.18 -5.86
C ALA A 366 -16.13 3.47 -5.91
N PHE A 367 -17.45 3.36 -5.88
CA PHE A 367 -18.34 4.53 -5.84
C PHE A 367 -18.16 5.35 -4.55
N ALA A 368 -18.05 4.68 -3.40
CA ALA A 368 -17.83 5.34 -2.12
C ALA A 368 -16.51 6.12 -2.10
N SER A 369 -15.43 5.56 -2.69
CA SER A 369 -14.13 6.22 -2.81
C SER A 369 -14.23 7.52 -3.63
N MET A 370 -14.91 7.48 -4.77
CA MET A 370 -15.13 8.67 -5.61
C MET A 370 -15.99 9.74 -4.90
N TRP A 371 -17.05 9.32 -4.21
CA TRP A 371 -17.90 10.21 -3.44
C TRP A 371 -17.14 10.87 -2.28
N ALA A 372 -16.40 10.07 -1.51
CA ALA A 372 -15.59 10.55 -0.40
C ALA A 372 -14.51 11.53 -0.86
N GLY A 373 -13.79 11.22 -1.94
CA GLY A 373 -12.75 12.09 -2.47
C GLY A 373 -13.23 13.51 -2.81
N ARG A 374 -14.48 13.65 -3.28
CA ARG A 374 -15.07 14.97 -3.56
C ARG A 374 -15.40 15.78 -2.30
N ARG A 375 -15.63 15.12 -1.17
CA ARG A 375 -16.04 15.72 0.11
C ARG A 375 -14.97 15.71 1.19
N THR A 376 -13.83 15.11 0.94
CA THR A 376 -12.75 14.95 1.93
C THR A 376 -12.28 16.29 2.49
N MET A 377 -12.20 17.33 1.66
CA MET A 377 -11.72 18.65 2.09
C MET A 377 -12.71 19.39 3.00
N THR A 378 -13.98 19.03 2.98
CA THR A 378 -15.02 19.71 3.79
C THR A 378 -15.43 18.91 5.02
N SER A 379 -15.41 17.57 4.93
CA SER A 379 -15.96 16.68 5.96
C SER A 379 -15.15 15.39 6.10
N GLY A 380 -13.84 15.44 5.81
CA GLY A 380 -13.05 14.22 5.66
C GLY A 380 -12.96 13.38 6.92
N ARG A 381 -12.79 13.98 8.10
CA ARG A 381 -12.73 13.25 9.38
C ARG A 381 -14.08 12.65 9.76
N THR A 382 -15.19 13.38 9.48
CA THR A 382 -16.55 12.82 9.62
C THR A 382 -16.78 11.64 8.68
N ILE A 383 -16.27 11.70 7.45
CA ILE A 383 -16.34 10.57 6.48
C ILE A 383 -15.56 9.37 7.02
N ILE A 384 -14.37 9.55 7.59
CA ILE A 384 -13.60 8.44 8.19
C ILE A 384 -14.38 7.76 9.31
N ILE A 385 -14.96 8.54 10.23
CA ILE A 385 -15.77 8.01 11.35
C ILE A 385 -17.00 7.27 10.82
N GLY A 386 -17.78 7.87 9.91
CA GLY A 386 -18.94 7.25 9.30
C GLY A 386 -18.58 5.97 8.53
N SER A 387 -17.45 5.98 7.84
CA SER A 387 -16.92 4.83 7.11
C SER A 387 -16.59 3.66 8.04
N LEU A 388 -15.89 3.92 9.16
CA LEU A 388 -15.59 2.91 10.17
C LEU A 388 -16.87 2.34 10.79
N THR A 389 -17.84 3.20 11.09
CA THR A 389 -19.15 2.77 11.63
C THR A 389 -19.87 1.86 10.64
N LEU A 390 -19.85 2.16 9.34
CA LEU A 390 -20.43 1.31 8.29
C LEU A 390 -19.74 -0.05 8.20
N VAL A 391 -18.40 -0.10 8.28
CA VAL A 391 -17.67 -1.38 8.28
C VAL A 391 -18.05 -2.21 9.52
N ILE A 392 -18.06 -1.61 10.70
CA ILE A 392 -18.45 -2.27 11.95
C ILE A 392 -19.88 -2.82 11.86
N ALA A 393 -20.82 -2.02 11.34
CA ALA A 393 -22.21 -2.46 11.13
C ALA A 393 -22.29 -3.62 10.13
N GLY A 394 -21.56 -3.54 9.00
CA GLY A 394 -21.52 -4.60 8.00
C GLY A 394 -20.95 -5.92 8.55
N VAL A 395 -19.87 -5.84 9.33
CA VAL A 395 -19.26 -7.00 10.02
C VAL A 395 -20.25 -7.59 11.04
N GLY A 396 -20.86 -6.76 11.88
CA GLY A 396 -21.86 -7.22 12.87
C GLY A 396 -23.08 -7.88 12.24
N LEU A 397 -23.63 -7.27 11.16
CA LEU A 397 -24.75 -7.86 10.41
C LEU A 397 -24.35 -9.16 9.70
N SER A 398 -23.10 -9.32 9.27
CA SER A 398 -22.63 -10.60 8.69
C SER A 398 -22.68 -11.72 9.72
N VAL A 399 -22.39 -11.46 10.99
CA VAL A 399 -22.54 -12.44 12.08
C VAL A 399 -24.01 -12.85 12.24
N ALA A 400 -24.92 -11.86 12.23
CA ALA A 400 -26.36 -12.14 12.32
C ALA A 400 -26.84 -12.98 11.12
N VAL A 401 -26.39 -12.66 9.89
CA VAL A 401 -26.73 -13.44 8.69
C VAL A 401 -26.17 -14.86 8.79
N ALA A 402 -24.93 -15.05 9.26
CA ALA A 402 -24.35 -16.39 9.45
C ALA A 402 -25.18 -17.24 10.44
N ALA A 403 -25.64 -16.66 11.55
CA ALA A 403 -26.54 -17.31 12.50
C ALA A 403 -27.91 -17.66 11.87
N LEU A 404 -28.45 -16.82 10.99
CA LEU A 404 -29.69 -17.10 10.26
C LEU A 404 -29.51 -18.21 9.21
N ILE A 405 -28.34 -18.24 8.54
CA ILE A 405 -27.99 -19.34 7.60
C ILE A 405 -28.02 -20.67 8.37
N GLU A 406 -27.37 -20.75 9.52
CA GLU A 406 -27.30 -21.95 10.33
C GLU A 406 -28.68 -22.37 10.85
N ARG A 407 -29.45 -21.43 11.40
CA ARG A 407 -30.72 -21.73 12.08
C ARG A 407 -31.88 -21.98 11.11
N TYR A 408 -31.95 -21.29 10.01
CA TYR A 408 -33.09 -21.29 9.08
C TYR A 408 -32.74 -21.75 7.66
N GLY A 409 -31.49 -22.05 7.37
CA GLY A 409 -31.06 -22.50 6.03
C GLY A 409 -31.24 -21.43 4.95
N ILE A 410 -31.20 -20.14 5.30
CA ILE A 410 -31.30 -19.08 4.29
C ILE A 410 -30.08 -19.09 3.38
N SER A 411 -30.21 -18.52 2.20
CA SER A 411 -29.11 -18.47 1.22
C SER A 411 -27.92 -17.67 1.73
N PHE A 412 -26.70 -18.16 1.55
CA PHE A 412 -25.46 -17.46 1.88
C PHE A 412 -25.27 -16.16 1.07
N TRP A 413 -25.97 -15.98 -0.04
CA TRP A 413 -25.93 -14.76 -0.84
C TRP A 413 -26.35 -13.50 -0.06
N TRP A 414 -27.08 -13.63 1.07
CA TRP A 414 -27.38 -12.51 1.96
C TRP A 414 -26.12 -11.88 2.57
N LEU A 415 -25.02 -12.62 2.69
CA LEU A 415 -23.74 -12.06 3.12
C LEU A 415 -23.22 -10.99 2.14
N SER A 416 -23.57 -11.08 0.86
CA SER A 416 -23.19 -10.06 -0.12
C SER A 416 -23.72 -8.66 0.24
N LEU A 417 -24.95 -8.56 0.78
CA LEU A 417 -25.51 -7.28 1.21
C LEU A 417 -24.77 -6.68 2.41
N THR A 418 -24.39 -7.52 3.37
CA THR A 418 -23.63 -7.05 4.55
C THR A 418 -22.21 -6.64 4.16
N LEU A 419 -21.60 -7.36 3.21
CA LEU A 419 -20.31 -7.00 2.64
C LEU A 419 -20.37 -5.71 1.81
N MET A 420 -21.48 -5.37 1.17
CA MET A 420 -21.66 -4.06 0.51
C MET A 420 -21.55 -2.91 1.50
N LEU A 421 -22.06 -3.05 2.73
CA LEU A 421 -21.86 -2.04 3.79
C LEU A 421 -20.38 -1.90 4.17
N CYS A 422 -19.67 -3.03 4.25
CA CYS A 422 -18.22 -3.00 4.43
C CYS A 422 -17.53 -2.26 3.29
N GLY A 423 -17.95 -2.49 2.04
CA GLY A 423 -17.43 -1.83 0.84
C GLY A 423 -17.61 -0.31 0.86
N LEU A 424 -18.81 0.16 1.23
CA LEU A 424 -19.09 1.60 1.42
C LEU A 424 -18.09 2.23 2.40
N GLY A 425 -17.88 1.59 3.54
CA GLY A 425 -16.94 2.06 4.54
C GLY A 425 -15.48 2.00 4.07
N GLN A 426 -15.04 0.88 3.48
CA GLN A 426 -13.66 0.71 3.00
C GLN A 426 -13.28 1.77 1.95
N GLY A 427 -14.15 2.00 0.96
CA GLY A 427 -13.94 3.00 -0.08
C GLY A 427 -13.88 4.42 0.46
N GLY A 428 -14.82 4.77 1.34
CA GLY A 428 -14.86 6.09 1.96
C GLY A 428 -13.64 6.39 2.83
N LEU A 429 -13.25 5.46 3.68
CA LEU A 429 -12.09 5.58 4.55
C LEU A 429 -10.80 5.69 3.74
N GLY A 430 -10.61 4.83 2.75
CA GLY A 430 -9.38 4.79 1.95
C GLY A 430 -9.06 6.15 1.32
N ALA A 431 -10.00 6.75 0.60
CA ALA A 431 -9.82 8.04 -0.08
C ALA A 431 -9.59 9.19 0.93
N ALA A 432 -10.40 9.26 1.99
CA ALA A 432 -10.32 10.33 2.97
C ALA A 432 -9.04 10.25 3.80
N ASN A 433 -8.73 9.08 4.37
CA ASN A 433 -7.55 8.92 5.22
C ASN A 433 -6.23 9.07 4.44
N GLN A 434 -6.21 8.65 3.16
CA GLN A 434 -5.02 8.84 2.32
C GLN A 434 -4.74 10.31 2.06
N THR A 435 -5.77 11.12 1.88
CA THR A 435 -5.64 12.56 1.65
C THR A 435 -5.24 13.31 2.92
N LEU A 436 -5.96 13.08 4.02
CA LEU A 436 -5.80 13.83 5.26
C LEU A 436 -4.51 13.48 6.01
N SER A 437 -4.11 12.21 6.02
CA SER A 437 -2.86 11.79 6.70
C SER A 437 -1.60 12.45 6.13
N LEU A 438 -1.64 12.95 4.89
CA LEU A 438 -0.51 13.62 4.25
C LEU A 438 -0.73 15.14 4.10
N GLU A 439 -1.76 15.72 4.73
CA GLU A 439 -2.14 17.11 4.54
C GLU A 439 -1.06 18.08 4.99
N ASP A 440 -0.54 17.90 6.20
CA ASP A 440 0.47 18.78 6.82
C ASP A 440 1.91 18.33 6.53
N VAL A 441 2.10 17.18 5.88
CA VAL A 441 3.43 16.66 5.59
C VAL A 441 4.07 17.42 4.44
N PRO A 442 5.28 17.98 4.63
CA PRO A 442 5.99 18.65 3.55
C PRO A 442 6.20 17.70 2.35
N THR A 443 6.01 18.22 1.14
CA THR A 443 6.12 17.44 -0.11
C THR A 443 7.50 16.81 -0.31
N THR A 444 8.53 17.37 0.34
CA THR A 444 9.90 16.82 0.33
C THR A 444 10.00 15.44 1.00
N TYR A 445 9.11 15.14 1.95
CA TYR A 445 9.04 13.85 2.66
C TYR A 445 7.92 12.94 2.16
N GLY A 446 7.25 13.28 1.07
CA GLY A 446 6.05 12.58 0.61
C GLY A 446 6.26 11.10 0.32
N GLY A 447 7.39 10.71 -0.26
CA GLY A 447 7.75 9.32 -0.49
C GLY A 447 8.02 8.57 0.81
N THR A 448 8.81 9.16 1.71
CA THR A 448 9.13 8.59 3.03
C THR A 448 7.87 8.42 3.88
N ALA A 449 7.02 9.46 3.97
CA ALA A 449 5.77 9.42 4.72
C ALA A 449 4.79 8.39 4.15
N GLY A 450 4.64 8.35 2.82
CA GLY A 450 3.85 7.31 2.14
C GLY A 450 4.37 5.90 2.43
N GLY A 451 5.69 5.72 2.42
CA GLY A 451 6.35 4.45 2.77
C GLY A 451 6.07 4.01 4.22
N VAL A 452 6.24 4.91 5.19
CA VAL A 452 5.97 4.64 6.62
C VAL A 452 4.51 4.24 6.83
N LYS A 453 3.57 5.00 6.27
CA LYS A 453 2.15 4.69 6.37
C LYS A 453 1.81 3.33 5.75
N SER A 454 2.29 3.07 4.54
CA SER A 454 2.05 1.78 3.86
C SER A 454 2.72 0.61 4.59
N THR A 455 3.86 0.82 5.26
CA THR A 455 4.48 -0.21 6.11
C THR A 455 3.59 -0.51 7.33
N ALA A 456 3.02 0.50 7.99
CA ALA A 456 2.07 0.31 9.08
C ALA A 456 0.83 -0.49 8.61
N GLU A 457 0.29 -0.21 7.43
CA GLU A 457 -0.79 -0.96 6.80
C GLU A 457 -0.42 -2.44 6.57
N ARG A 458 0.82 -2.73 6.12
CA ARG A 458 1.30 -4.11 5.88
C ARG A 458 1.52 -4.88 7.16
N ILE A 459 2.11 -4.24 8.19
CA ILE A 459 2.23 -4.85 9.52
C ILE A 459 0.84 -5.15 10.08
N GLY A 460 -0.09 -4.18 10.01
CA GLY A 460 -1.48 -4.38 10.42
C GLY A 460 -2.12 -5.57 9.72
N THR A 461 -1.97 -5.67 8.39
CA THR A 461 -2.49 -6.80 7.60
C THR A 461 -1.90 -8.14 8.04
N ALA A 462 -0.58 -8.23 8.20
CA ALA A 462 0.10 -9.48 8.56
C ALA A 462 -0.30 -9.97 9.96
N VAL A 463 -0.25 -9.07 10.94
CA VAL A 463 -0.65 -9.35 12.34
C VAL A 463 -2.13 -9.70 12.40
N GLY A 464 -2.98 -8.91 11.74
CA GLY A 464 -4.42 -9.09 11.75
C GLY A 464 -4.86 -10.42 11.15
N ASN A 465 -4.35 -10.76 9.98
CA ASN A 465 -4.69 -12.03 9.34
C ASN A 465 -4.31 -13.22 10.24
N ALA A 466 -3.09 -13.23 10.81
CA ALA A 466 -2.67 -14.31 11.69
C ALA A 466 -3.51 -14.40 12.98
N MET A 467 -3.76 -13.27 13.62
CA MET A 467 -4.55 -13.21 14.85
C MET A 467 -6.00 -13.67 14.60
N ILE A 468 -6.64 -13.13 13.57
CA ILE A 468 -8.06 -13.37 13.30
C ILE A 468 -8.30 -14.80 12.79
N THR A 469 -7.41 -15.33 11.92
CA THR A 469 -7.50 -16.74 11.51
C THR A 469 -7.19 -17.68 12.66
N GLY A 470 -6.27 -17.34 13.55
CA GLY A 470 -6.01 -18.09 14.79
C GLY A 470 -7.26 -18.14 15.70
N VAL A 471 -7.96 -17.04 15.88
CA VAL A 471 -9.25 -16.99 16.60
C VAL A 471 -10.29 -17.86 15.89
N PHE A 472 -10.42 -17.74 14.56
CA PHE A 472 -11.36 -18.52 13.77
C PHE A 472 -11.18 -20.04 14.00
N PHE A 473 -9.98 -20.55 13.76
CA PHE A 473 -9.69 -21.98 13.90
C PHE A 473 -9.70 -22.46 15.36
N GLY A 474 -9.34 -21.59 16.31
CA GLY A 474 -9.43 -21.89 17.73
C GLY A 474 -10.85 -22.22 18.17
N PHE A 475 -11.85 -21.51 17.64
CA PHE A 475 -13.26 -21.77 17.94
C PHE A 475 -13.86 -22.90 17.08
N VAL A 476 -13.44 -23.05 15.83
CA VAL A 476 -13.83 -24.19 14.98
C VAL A 476 -13.34 -25.51 15.59
N GLY A 477 -12.11 -25.56 16.11
CA GLY A 477 -11.52 -26.76 16.72
C GLY A 477 -12.18 -27.25 18.00
N VAL A 478 -12.93 -26.39 18.70
CA VAL A 478 -13.63 -26.74 19.95
C VAL A 478 -15.03 -27.29 19.70
N GLY A 479 -15.63 -27.02 18.53
CA GLY A 479 -17.00 -27.42 18.17
C GLY A 479 -17.05 -28.67 17.31
N ALA A 480 -18.21 -29.32 17.27
CA ALA A 480 -18.52 -30.42 16.35
C ALA A 480 -19.64 -30.01 15.39
N GLY A 481 -19.52 -30.39 14.11
CA GLY A 481 -20.54 -30.15 13.09
C GLY A 481 -20.56 -28.73 12.50
N THR A 482 -21.64 -28.40 11.78
CA THR A 482 -21.79 -27.12 11.06
C THR A 482 -21.80 -25.90 11.97
N GLY A 483 -22.28 -26.01 13.21
CA GLY A 483 -22.30 -24.95 14.21
C GLY A 483 -20.91 -24.46 14.64
N ALA A 484 -19.88 -25.33 14.53
CA ALA A 484 -18.51 -24.95 14.83
C ALA A 484 -17.98 -23.86 13.86
N TRP A 485 -18.30 -23.94 12.58
CA TRP A 485 -17.89 -22.97 11.58
C TRP A 485 -18.55 -21.60 11.80
N THR A 486 -19.86 -21.59 12.14
CA THR A 486 -20.58 -20.35 12.45
C THR A 486 -20.03 -19.70 13.73
N THR A 487 -19.70 -20.50 14.75
CA THR A 487 -19.09 -20.00 15.98
C THR A 487 -17.70 -19.42 15.72
N GLY A 488 -16.87 -20.12 14.93
CA GLY A 488 -15.56 -19.62 14.48
C GLY A 488 -15.67 -18.31 13.68
N PHE A 489 -16.66 -18.24 12.78
CA PHE A 489 -16.96 -17.02 12.01
C PHE A 489 -17.35 -15.87 12.93
N ALA A 490 -18.26 -16.08 13.88
CA ALA A 490 -18.72 -15.06 14.82
C ALA A 490 -17.58 -14.56 15.72
N ALA A 491 -16.74 -15.48 16.24
CA ALA A 491 -15.60 -15.12 17.08
C ALA A 491 -14.55 -14.29 16.29
N ALA A 492 -14.22 -14.71 15.08
CA ALA A 492 -13.31 -13.98 14.20
C ALA A 492 -13.82 -12.59 13.84
N TYR A 493 -15.11 -12.47 13.49
CA TYR A 493 -15.76 -11.21 13.20
C TYR A 493 -15.88 -10.31 14.43
N GLY A 494 -16.06 -10.90 15.62
CA GLY A 494 -15.98 -10.20 16.90
C GLY A 494 -14.59 -9.58 17.11
N ALA A 495 -13.51 -10.32 16.83
CA ALA A 495 -12.15 -9.80 16.90
C ALA A 495 -11.91 -8.67 15.87
N ILE A 496 -12.44 -8.79 14.65
CA ILE A 496 -12.41 -7.71 13.65
C ILE A 496 -13.11 -6.45 14.18
N VAL A 497 -14.30 -6.58 14.79
CA VAL A 497 -15.03 -5.44 15.38
C VAL A 497 -14.19 -4.76 16.45
N VAL A 498 -13.50 -5.49 17.32
CA VAL A 498 -12.60 -4.91 18.34
C VAL A 498 -11.50 -4.09 17.68
N CYS A 499 -10.82 -4.60 16.65
CA CYS A 499 -9.79 -3.86 15.91
C CYS A 499 -10.37 -2.58 15.28
N LEU A 500 -11.55 -2.66 14.68
CA LEU A 500 -12.22 -1.51 14.04
C LEU A 500 -12.70 -0.47 15.06
N LEU A 501 -13.11 -0.89 16.27
CA LEU A 501 -13.43 0.02 17.35
C LEU A 501 -12.20 0.79 17.83
N VAL A 502 -11.04 0.16 17.89
CA VAL A 502 -9.77 0.86 18.19
C VAL A 502 -9.49 1.92 17.12
N ALA A 503 -9.66 1.56 15.82
CA ALA A 503 -9.52 2.51 14.73
C ALA A 503 -10.54 3.67 14.83
N LEU A 504 -11.79 3.38 15.22
CA LEU A 504 -12.84 4.37 15.41
C LEU A 504 -12.51 5.34 16.56
N VAL A 505 -12.00 4.84 17.68
CA VAL A 505 -11.56 5.68 18.81
C VAL A 505 -10.42 6.61 18.36
N ALA A 506 -9.44 6.09 17.61
CA ALA A 506 -8.36 6.89 17.05
C ALA A 506 -8.88 7.98 16.10
N ALA A 507 -9.84 7.65 15.23
CA ALA A 507 -10.45 8.60 14.30
C ALA A 507 -11.28 9.69 15.00
N VAL A 508 -12.02 9.33 16.06
CA VAL A 508 -12.77 10.28 16.89
C VAL A 508 -11.81 11.21 17.64
N HIS A 509 -10.70 10.67 18.14
CA HIS A 509 -9.66 11.49 18.79
C HIS A 509 -9.05 12.48 17.80
N ASP A 510 -8.69 12.03 16.59
CA ASP A 510 -8.17 12.89 15.52
C ASP A 510 -9.12 14.04 15.19
N ARG A 511 -10.42 13.74 15.05
CA ARG A 511 -11.42 14.78 14.79
C ARG A 511 -11.52 15.81 15.91
N LYS A 512 -11.41 15.39 17.18
CA LYS A 512 -11.46 16.30 18.34
C LYS A 512 -10.24 17.22 18.39
N VAL A 513 -9.07 16.73 17.99
CA VAL A 513 -7.82 17.49 18.02
C VAL A 513 -7.68 18.43 16.82
N SER A 514 -8.06 17.98 15.64
CA SER A 514 -7.77 18.67 14.37
C SER A 514 -9.00 19.32 13.70
N GLY A 515 -10.24 19.08 14.20
CA GLY A 515 -11.48 19.59 13.58
C GLY A 515 -11.83 18.89 12.26
N ASP A 516 -12.91 19.32 11.59
CA ASP A 516 -13.36 18.75 10.30
C ASP A 516 -12.82 19.51 9.07
N GLY A 517 -12.36 20.74 9.24
CA GLY A 517 -11.85 21.59 8.15
C GLY A 517 -10.37 21.38 7.86
N PRO A 518 -9.88 21.90 6.73
CA PRO A 518 -8.45 21.97 6.49
C PRO A 518 -7.79 22.77 7.62
N ALA A 519 -6.67 22.24 8.15
CA ALA A 519 -5.92 22.94 9.18
C ALA A 519 -5.60 24.36 8.69
N ALA A 520 -5.83 25.36 9.54
CA ALA A 520 -5.42 26.73 9.25
C ALA A 520 -3.90 26.71 8.97
N PRO A 521 -3.41 27.41 7.93
CA PRO A 521 -1.99 27.44 7.65
C PRO A 521 -1.24 27.84 8.92
N ALA A 522 -0.28 27.00 9.32
CA ALA A 522 0.52 27.28 10.51
C ALA A 522 1.13 28.69 10.40
N PRO A 523 1.08 29.53 11.45
CA PRO A 523 1.68 30.83 11.41
C PRO A 523 3.16 30.67 11.05
N ALA A 524 3.61 31.42 10.04
CA ALA A 524 5.00 31.46 9.62
C ALA A 524 5.87 31.83 10.84
N ARG A 525 6.58 30.86 11.38
CA ARG A 525 7.64 31.06 12.37
C ARG A 525 9.01 31.05 11.71
#